data_ccd82de61bdf886343b3010f2929d6b7
#
_entry.id   ccd82de61bdf886343b3010f2929d6b7
#
_cell.length_a   1.000
_cell.length_b   1.000
_cell.length_c   1.000
_cell.angle_alpha   90.00
_cell.angle_beta   90.00
_cell.angle_gamma   90.00
#
_symmetry.space_group_name_H-M   'P 1'
#
loop_
_entity.id
_entity.type
_entity.pdbx_description
1 polymer ?
#
loop_
_entity_poly.entity_id
_entity_poly.type
_entity_poly.pdbx_seq_one_letter_code
_entity_poly.pdbx_strand_id
1 'polypeptide(L)'
;MKRAVIFGGAPVDPAVQPPVPAADLMLCADAGLRLAKAMQIVPDQVAGDFDSLGYVPKEEGAGVAVHPARKDDTDLILSAEYALAHGCTELWFYGALGGRLDHTMANFQMLRLLADRGAKGILVDEKHWITLQRGGTAFYPRREEMYFSLFSLSERCEDVTLEGVAYPMCHGSFSGSFPLGVSNEILAEKAAVTVGKGDLLVIYARD
;
A
#
# COMPACT_ATOMS: atom_id res chain seq x y z
N MET A 1 10.37 -12.82 -8.05
CA MET A 1 9.38 -11.74 -7.81
C MET A 1 10.18 -10.46 -7.76
N LYS A 2 9.88 -9.48 -8.62
CA LYS A 2 10.59 -8.20 -8.68
C LYS A 2 9.81 -7.18 -7.84
N ARG A 3 10.52 -6.44 -6.99
CA ARG A 3 9.94 -5.51 -6.02
C ARG A 3 10.28 -4.07 -6.35
N ALA A 4 9.31 -3.17 -6.22
CA ALA A 4 9.52 -1.73 -6.17
C ALA A 4 9.16 -1.16 -4.80
N VAL A 5 9.88 -0.12 -4.37
CA VAL A 5 9.50 0.76 -3.27
C VAL A 5 9.27 2.16 -3.81
N ILE A 6 8.13 2.75 -3.44
CA ILE A 6 7.67 4.03 -3.95
C ILE A 6 7.39 4.96 -2.77
N PHE A 7 8.01 6.13 -2.77
CA PHE A 7 7.84 7.15 -1.74
C PHE A 7 6.87 8.21 -2.22
N GLY A 8 5.77 8.39 -1.51
CA GLY A 8 4.78 9.45 -1.71
C GLY A 8 4.99 10.62 -0.76
N GLY A 9 4.27 11.71 -1.01
CA GLY A 9 4.44 13.00 -0.33
C GLY A 9 3.56 13.22 0.90
N ALA A 10 2.90 12.19 1.47
CA ALA A 10 2.12 12.38 2.69
C ALA A 10 3.02 12.78 3.87
N PRO A 11 2.53 13.63 4.80
CA PRO A 11 3.30 14.09 5.93
C PRO A 11 3.43 12.98 6.99
N VAL A 12 4.55 12.27 6.95
CA VAL A 12 4.89 11.20 7.90
C VAL A 12 6.23 11.51 8.56
N ASP A 13 6.44 11.02 9.79
CA ASP A 13 7.73 11.14 10.48
C ASP A 13 8.71 10.08 9.93
N PRO A 14 9.83 10.50 9.30
CA PRO A 14 10.80 9.56 8.75
C PRO A 14 11.47 8.66 9.80
N ALA A 15 11.59 9.15 11.05
CA ALA A 15 12.32 8.46 12.11
C ALA A 15 11.62 7.20 12.62
N VAL A 16 10.28 7.14 12.47
CA VAL A 16 9.46 6.03 12.96
C VAL A 16 8.90 5.14 11.84
N GLN A 17 9.29 5.40 10.59
CA GLN A 17 8.88 4.55 9.49
C GLN A 17 9.48 3.15 9.62
N PRO A 18 8.74 2.10 9.24
CA PRO A 18 9.28 0.74 9.24
C PRO A 18 10.44 0.61 8.25
N PRO A 19 11.36 -0.36 8.48
CA PRO A 19 12.50 -0.58 7.60
C PRO A 19 12.06 -0.82 6.15
N VAL A 20 12.77 -0.17 5.22
CA VAL A 20 12.53 -0.33 3.78
C VAL A 20 13.06 -1.69 3.34
N PRO A 21 12.24 -2.54 2.72
CA PRO A 21 12.70 -3.83 2.22
C PRO A 21 13.68 -3.65 1.05
N ALA A 22 14.56 -4.63 0.86
CA ALA A 22 15.37 -4.67 -0.36
C ALA A 22 14.46 -4.70 -1.60
N ALA A 23 14.76 -3.87 -2.59
CA ALA A 23 13.97 -3.74 -3.80
C ALA A 23 14.85 -3.64 -5.04
N ASP A 24 14.26 -4.00 -6.19
CA ASP A 24 14.89 -3.91 -7.51
C ASP A 24 14.75 -2.50 -8.10
N LEU A 25 13.83 -1.70 -7.54
CA LEU A 25 13.53 -0.36 -8.03
C LEU A 25 13.06 0.54 -6.87
N MET A 26 13.68 1.70 -6.72
CA MET A 26 13.34 2.74 -5.74
C MET A 26 12.83 3.98 -6.48
N LEU A 27 11.60 4.38 -6.21
CA LEU A 27 10.93 5.48 -6.90
C LEU A 27 10.46 6.55 -5.90
N CYS A 28 10.41 7.79 -6.35
CA CYS A 28 9.78 8.89 -5.63
C CYS A 28 8.71 9.54 -6.49
N ALA A 29 7.53 9.72 -5.91
CA ALA A 29 6.42 10.48 -6.47
C ALA A 29 6.44 11.87 -5.85
N ASP A 30 6.77 12.90 -6.63
CA ASP A 30 6.82 14.32 -6.26
C ASP A 30 7.52 14.57 -4.90
N ALA A 31 6.80 15.10 -3.91
CA ALA A 31 7.33 15.40 -2.57
C ALA A 31 7.85 14.18 -1.79
N GLY A 32 7.56 12.95 -2.25
CA GLY A 32 8.12 11.72 -1.68
C GLY A 32 9.65 11.66 -1.66
N LEU A 33 10.30 12.46 -2.50
CA LEU A 33 11.75 12.64 -2.46
C LEU A 33 12.25 13.16 -1.10
N ARG A 34 11.46 13.98 -0.39
CA ARG A 34 11.83 14.48 0.95
C ARG A 34 11.88 13.33 1.96
N LEU A 35 10.90 12.44 1.91
CA LEU A 35 10.85 11.26 2.78
C LEU A 35 12.02 10.31 2.47
N ALA A 36 12.26 9.99 1.21
CA ALA A 36 13.37 9.13 0.79
C ALA A 36 14.72 9.67 1.28
N LYS A 37 14.98 10.98 1.08
CA LYS A 37 16.20 11.64 1.58
C LYS A 37 16.35 11.56 3.10
N ALA A 38 15.27 11.82 3.85
CA ALA A 38 15.29 11.75 5.31
C ALA A 38 15.54 10.32 5.81
N MET A 39 15.12 9.30 5.07
CA MET A 39 15.41 7.88 5.31
C MET A 39 16.74 7.42 4.70
N GLN A 40 17.54 8.32 4.14
CA GLN A 40 18.84 8.05 3.50
C GLN A 40 18.74 7.07 2.31
N ILE A 41 17.64 7.11 1.58
CA ILE A 41 17.40 6.32 0.38
C ILE A 41 17.70 7.17 -0.86
N VAL A 42 18.49 6.63 -1.77
CA VAL A 42 18.74 7.21 -3.10
C VAL A 42 17.77 6.54 -4.08
N PRO A 43 16.84 7.28 -4.69
CA PRO A 43 15.91 6.71 -5.66
C PRO A 43 16.58 6.47 -7.02
N ASP A 44 16.09 5.47 -7.77
CA ASP A 44 16.46 5.25 -9.17
C ASP A 44 15.74 6.24 -10.09
N GLN A 45 14.53 6.67 -9.71
CA GLN A 45 13.70 7.57 -10.50
C GLN A 45 12.87 8.49 -9.59
N VAL A 46 12.76 9.76 -9.98
CA VAL A 46 11.85 10.73 -9.37
C VAL A 46 10.87 11.21 -10.45
N ALA A 47 9.58 11.13 -10.19
CA ALA A 47 8.51 11.49 -11.11
C ALA A 47 7.52 12.46 -10.45
N GLY A 48 7.05 13.47 -11.17
CA GLY A 48 6.07 14.44 -10.68
C GLY A 48 6.08 15.72 -11.50
N ASP A 49 5.20 16.67 -11.13
CA ASP A 49 5.20 18.04 -11.65
C ASP A 49 6.09 18.99 -10.81
N PHE A 50 6.48 18.51 -9.63
CA PHE A 50 7.36 19.17 -8.67
C PHE A 50 6.85 20.51 -8.11
N ASP A 51 5.54 20.77 -8.22
CA ASP A 51 4.93 21.97 -7.66
C ASP A 51 5.03 21.99 -6.13
N SER A 52 4.84 20.84 -5.49
CA SER A 52 4.99 20.65 -4.05
C SER A 52 6.43 20.78 -3.56
N LEU A 53 7.41 20.50 -4.41
CA LEU A 53 8.83 20.68 -4.09
C LEU A 53 9.30 22.12 -4.30
N GLY A 54 8.69 22.85 -5.26
CA GLY A 54 9.09 24.20 -5.66
C GLY A 54 10.36 24.28 -6.51
N TYR A 55 10.91 23.13 -6.90
CA TYR A 55 12.07 23.02 -7.82
C TYR A 55 12.09 21.64 -8.49
N VAL A 56 12.63 21.58 -9.70
CA VAL A 56 12.90 20.30 -10.37
C VAL A 56 14.17 19.70 -9.77
N PRO A 57 14.11 18.49 -9.17
CA PRO A 57 15.28 17.89 -8.55
C PRO A 57 16.35 17.56 -9.59
N LYS A 58 17.63 17.75 -9.18
CA LYS A 58 18.81 17.33 -9.94
C LYS A 58 19.61 16.38 -9.03
N GLU A 59 19.07 15.18 -8.84
CA GLU A 59 19.72 14.20 -7.97
C GLU A 59 20.78 13.43 -8.75
N GLU A 60 21.98 13.34 -8.20
CA GLU A 60 23.05 12.50 -8.76
C GLU A 60 22.60 11.02 -8.69
N GLY A 61 22.58 10.36 -9.84
CA GLY A 61 22.23 8.92 -9.95
C GLY A 61 20.75 8.62 -10.14
N ALA A 62 19.85 9.59 -10.01
CA ALA A 62 18.42 9.38 -10.24
C ALA A 62 17.97 9.88 -11.62
N GLY A 63 17.13 9.11 -12.30
CA GLY A 63 16.38 9.61 -13.44
C GLY A 63 15.31 10.60 -12.96
N VAL A 64 15.07 11.68 -13.72
CA VAL A 64 14.03 12.67 -13.43
C VAL A 64 13.01 12.68 -14.56
N ALA A 65 11.75 12.37 -14.27
CA ALA A 65 10.64 12.46 -15.20
C ALA A 65 9.69 13.58 -14.77
N VAL A 66 9.71 14.69 -15.51
CA VAL A 66 8.78 15.80 -15.31
C VAL A 66 7.46 15.48 -16.01
N HIS A 67 6.39 15.54 -15.27
CA HIS A 67 5.04 15.33 -15.80
C HIS A 67 4.23 16.65 -15.73
N PRO A 68 3.28 16.91 -16.66
CA PRO A 68 2.41 18.09 -16.58
C PRO A 68 1.51 18.05 -15.34
N ALA A 69 1.28 19.19 -14.67
CA ALA A 69 0.43 19.31 -13.48
C ALA A 69 -1.05 18.92 -13.69
N ARG A 70 -1.52 18.91 -14.94
CA ARG A 70 -2.90 18.50 -15.28
C ARG A 70 -2.89 17.09 -15.84
N LYS A 71 -3.29 16.12 -15.02
CA LYS A 71 -3.43 14.70 -15.37
C LYS A 71 -4.64 14.12 -14.65
N ASP A 72 -5.15 13.04 -15.21
CA ASP A 72 -6.21 12.25 -14.60
C ASP A 72 -5.67 11.33 -13.47
N ASP A 73 -4.35 11.07 -13.47
CA ASP A 73 -3.67 10.16 -12.53
C ASP A 73 -2.83 10.92 -11.50
N THR A 74 -2.76 10.39 -10.27
CA THR A 74 -1.84 10.89 -9.25
C THR A 74 -0.40 10.46 -9.55
N ASP A 75 0.60 11.24 -9.07
CA ASP A 75 2.02 10.88 -9.28
C ASP A 75 2.38 9.52 -8.68
N LEU A 76 1.65 9.10 -7.64
CA LEU A 76 1.82 7.80 -7.03
C LEU A 76 1.36 6.67 -7.96
N ILE A 77 0.22 6.84 -8.67
CA ILE A 77 -0.25 5.91 -9.70
C ILE A 77 0.72 5.84 -10.86
N LEU A 78 1.22 6.98 -11.34
CA LEU A 78 2.21 7.02 -12.43
C LEU A 78 3.51 6.29 -12.06
N SER A 79 3.98 6.47 -10.81
CA SER A 79 5.14 5.73 -10.30
C SER A 79 4.87 4.22 -10.21
N ALA A 80 3.66 3.83 -9.85
CA ALA A 80 3.25 2.43 -9.82
C ALA A 80 3.21 1.82 -11.23
N GLU A 81 2.62 2.52 -12.21
CA GLU A 81 2.62 2.09 -13.62
C GLU A 81 4.04 1.97 -14.19
N TYR A 82 4.93 2.90 -13.84
CA TYR A 82 6.35 2.80 -14.20
C TYR A 82 6.98 1.52 -13.63
N ALA A 83 6.75 1.20 -12.35
CA ALA A 83 7.25 -0.02 -11.73
C ALA A 83 6.71 -1.29 -12.41
N LEU A 84 5.41 -1.32 -12.74
CA LEU A 84 4.78 -2.42 -13.47
C LEU A 84 5.40 -2.61 -14.85
N ALA A 85 5.63 -1.52 -15.59
CA ALA A 85 6.29 -1.56 -16.91
C ALA A 85 7.72 -2.11 -16.84
N HIS A 86 8.39 -1.97 -15.69
CA HIS A 86 9.71 -2.56 -15.42
C HIS A 86 9.65 -3.97 -14.84
N GLY A 87 8.47 -4.60 -14.84
CA GLY A 87 8.25 -5.99 -14.44
C GLY A 87 8.18 -6.21 -12.93
N CYS A 88 7.99 -5.16 -12.12
CA CYS A 88 7.75 -5.32 -10.69
C CYS A 88 6.34 -5.89 -10.47
N THR A 89 6.24 -6.87 -9.57
CA THR A 89 4.98 -7.55 -9.21
C THR A 89 4.63 -7.40 -7.72
N GLU A 90 5.50 -6.76 -6.93
CA GLU A 90 5.24 -6.37 -5.56
C GLU A 90 5.69 -4.92 -5.36
N LEU A 91 4.75 -4.05 -4.97
CA LEU A 91 4.97 -2.62 -4.82
C LEU A 91 4.69 -2.18 -3.39
N TRP A 92 5.67 -1.57 -2.74
CA TRP A 92 5.58 -1.02 -1.38
C TRP A 92 5.51 0.50 -1.46
N PHE A 93 4.58 1.10 -0.72
CA PHE A 93 4.33 2.52 -0.73
C PHE A 93 4.53 3.11 0.66
N TYR A 94 5.49 4.00 0.80
CA TYR A 94 5.76 4.83 1.97
C TYR A 94 5.25 6.24 1.74
N GLY A 95 4.78 6.95 2.78
CA GLY A 95 4.22 8.28 2.61
C GLY A 95 2.97 8.31 1.71
N ALA A 96 2.18 7.24 1.73
CA ALA A 96 0.93 7.09 0.98
C ALA A 96 -0.31 7.16 1.90
N LEU A 97 -0.12 7.24 3.20
CA LEU A 97 -1.16 7.32 4.23
C LEU A 97 -1.00 8.61 5.02
N GLY A 98 -2.10 9.08 5.61
CA GLY A 98 -2.13 10.35 6.34
C GLY A 98 -2.33 11.57 5.43
N GLY A 99 -2.43 12.76 6.02
CA GLY A 99 -2.70 13.99 5.30
C GLY A 99 -4.12 14.04 4.70
N ARG A 100 -4.25 14.26 3.42
CA ARG A 100 -5.54 14.36 2.73
C ARG A 100 -6.22 12.99 2.64
N LEU A 101 -7.44 12.89 3.16
CA LEU A 101 -8.22 11.64 3.18
C LEU A 101 -8.60 11.15 1.77
N ASP A 102 -8.86 12.05 0.83
CA ASP A 102 -9.15 11.73 -0.56
C ASP A 102 -7.97 11.02 -1.25
N HIS A 103 -6.73 11.41 -0.98
CA HIS A 103 -5.54 10.70 -1.44
C HIS A 103 -5.42 9.31 -0.80
N THR A 104 -5.70 9.18 0.48
CA THR A 104 -5.73 7.87 1.16
C THR A 104 -6.76 6.94 0.51
N MET A 105 -7.96 7.45 0.19
CA MET A 105 -8.99 6.68 -0.50
C MET A 105 -8.57 6.28 -1.92
N ALA A 106 -7.94 7.19 -2.67
CA ALA A 106 -7.39 6.88 -3.99
C ALA A 106 -6.30 5.79 -3.92
N ASN A 107 -5.48 5.79 -2.87
CA ASN A 107 -4.46 4.78 -2.66
C ASN A 107 -5.05 3.40 -2.34
N PHE A 108 -6.21 3.31 -1.66
CA PHE A 108 -6.92 2.04 -1.53
C PHE A 108 -7.46 1.55 -2.87
N GLN A 109 -7.97 2.45 -3.73
CA GLN A 109 -8.40 2.10 -5.09
C GLN A 109 -7.21 1.66 -5.95
N MET A 110 -6.03 2.26 -5.78
CA MET A 110 -4.80 1.85 -6.45
C MET A 110 -4.42 0.40 -6.12
N LEU A 111 -4.66 -0.10 -4.89
CA LEU A 111 -4.44 -1.51 -4.57
C LEU A 111 -5.29 -2.45 -5.45
N ARG A 112 -6.52 -2.06 -5.81
CA ARG A 112 -7.36 -2.82 -6.75
C ARG A 112 -6.81 -2.77 -8.16
N LEU A 113 -6.39 -1.58 -8.62
CA LEU A 113 -5.74 -1.42 -9.92
C LEU A 113 -4.51 -2.33 -10.05
N LEU A 114 -3.68 -2.39 -9.03
CA LEU A 114 -2.52 -3.29 -9.00
C LEU A 114 -2.92 -4.77 -9.06
N ALA A 115 -3.95 -5.16 -8.33
CA ALA A 115 -4.48 -6.52 -8.38
C ALA A 115 -5.05 -6.88 -9.77
N ASP A 116 -5.67 -5.92 -10.48
CA ASP A 116 -6.13 -6.08 -11.86
C ASP A 116 -4.96 -6.32 -12.84
N ARG A 117 -3.78 -5.79 -12.50
CA ARG A 117 -2.53 -5.98 -13.27
C ARG A 117 -1.69 -7.18 -12.79
N GLY A 118 -2.23 -8.00 -11.88
CA GLY A 118 -1.54 -9.18 -11.34
C GLY A 118 -0.39 -8.83 -10.38
N ALA A 119 -0.38 -7.63 -9.82
CA ALA A 119 0.61 -7.17 -8.86
C ALA A 119 0.02 -7.00 -7.47
N LYS A 120 0.88 -7.09 -6.45
CA LYS A 120 0.53 -6.87 -5.05
C LYS A 120 0.99 -5.48 -4.61
N GLY A 121 0.07 -4.66 -4.10
CA GLY A 121 0.37 -3.40 -3.45
C GLY A 121 0.38 -3.54 -1.93
N ILE A 122 1.27 -2.80 -1.27
CA ILE A 122 1.37 -2.73 0.18
C ILE A 122 1.57 -1.25 0.56
N LEU A 123 0.62 -0.67 1.28
CA LEU A 123 0.77 0.65 1.87
C LEU A 123 1.28 0.48 3.29
N VAL A 124 2.28 1.26 3.68
CA VAL A 124 2.92 1.11 4.99
C VAL A 124 3.32 2.46 5.59
N ASP A 125 3.09 2.59 6.89
CA ASP A 125 3.64 3.63 7.74
C ASP A 125 3.93 3.07 9.15
N GLU A 126 4.23 3.92 10.12
CA GLU A 126 4.55 3.53 11.50
C GLU A 126 3.41 2.81 12.22
N LYS A 127 2.16 3.07 11.81
CA LYS A 127 0.96 2.52 12.46
C LYS A 127 0.24 1.48 11.62
N HIS A 128 0.49 1.44 10.31
CA HIS A 128 -0.33 0.65 9.39
C HIS A 128 0.51 -0.21 8.46
N TRP A 129 -0.02 -1.37 8.16
CA TRP A 129 0.38 -2.20 7.04
C TRP A 129 -0.89 -2.67 6.32
N ILE A 130 -1.06 -2.28 5.07
CA ILE A 130 -2.32 -2.44 4.34
C ILE A 130 -2.05 -3.11 3.00
N THR A 131 -2.84 -4.11 2.65
CA THR A 131 -2.79 -4.76 1.34
C THR A 131 -4.18 -5.22 0.91
N LEU A 132 -4.30 -5.64 -0.35
CA LEU A 132 -5.50 -6.25 -0.89
C LEU A 132 -5.27 -7.75 -1.10
N GLN A 133 -6.25 -8.56 -0.72
CA GLN A 133 -6.34 -9.98 -1.07
C GLN A 133 -7.51 -10.20 -2.04
N ARG A 134 -7.22 -10.79 -3.19
CA ARG A 134 -8.20 -11.18 -4.21
C ARG A 134 -8.16 -12.67 -4.39
N GLY A 135 -9.16 -13.35 -3.88
CA GLY A 135 -9.29 -14.80 -3.97
C GLY A 135 -8.19 -15.60 -3.24
N GLY A 136 -8.39 -16.90 -3.15
CA GLY A 136 -7.42 -17.85 -2.58
C GLY A 136 -7.18 -17.71 -1.09
N THR A 137 -6.19 -18.46 -0.59
CA THR A 137 -5.79 -18.44 0.81
C THR A 137 -4.45 -17.71 0.98
N ALA A 138 -4.40 -16.76 1.90
CA ALA A 138 -3.19 -16.07 2.30
C ALA A 138 -2.95 -16.21 3.81
N PHE A 139 -1.69 -16.15 4.21
CA PHE A 139 -1.27 -16.24 5.61
C PHE A 139 -0.72 -14.89 6.06
N TYR A 140 -1.20 -14.44 7.22
CA TYR A 140 -0.84 -13.17 7.82
C TYR A 140 -0.22 -13.41 9.19
N PRO A 141 1.07 -13.08 9.39
CA PRO A 141 1.75 -13.30 10.66
C PRO A 141 1.16 -12.43 11.76
N ARG A 142 1.15 -12.93 12.98
CA ARG A 142 0.82 -12.11 14.16
C ARG A 142 1.82 -10.96 14.26
N ARG A 143 1.29 -9.76 14.48
CA ARG A 143 2.08 -8.57 14.81
C ARG A 143 1.65 -8.09 16.18
N GLU A 144 2.61 -7.93 17.08
CA GLU A 144 2.33 -7.48 18.44
C GLU A 144 1.73 -6.07 18.43
N GLU A 145 0.77 -5.84 19.31
CA GLU A 145 0.07 -4.56 19.47
C GLU A 145 -0.62 -4.04 18.20
N MET A 146 -0.98 -4.91 17.27
CA MET A 146 -1.71 -4.51 16.07
C MET A 146 -3.06 -5.23 15.97
N TYR A 147 -4.10 -4.46 15.73
CA TYR A 147 -5.39 -4.97 15.26
C TYR A 147 -5.27 -5.51 13.84
N PHE A 148 -6.14 -6.44 13.53
CA PHE A 148 -6.22 -7.08 12.20
C PHE A 148 -7.61 -6.86 11.60
N SER A 149 -7.79 -5.77 10.88
CA SER A 149 -9.09 -5.37 10.34
C SER A 149 -9.24 -5.77 8.87
N LEU A 150 -10.47 -6.14 8.51
CA LEU A 150 -10.83 -6.65 7.20
C LEU A 150 -12.04 -5.91 6.64
N PHE A 151 -11.95 -5.39 5.42
CA PHE A 151 -13.03 -4.66 4.75
C PHE A 151 -13.21 -5.16 3.31
N SER A 152 -14.44 -5.19 2.83
CA SER A 152 -14.68 -5.38 1.39
C SER A 152 -14.49 -4.05 0.65
N LEU A 153 -13.58 -4.03 -0.34
CA LEU A 153 -13.49 -2.94 -1.33
C LEU A 153 -14.35 -3.19 -2.58
N SER A 154 -14.93 -4.38 -2.71
CA SER A 154 -15.99 -4.69 -3.67
C SER A 154 -17.35 -4.50 -3.01
N GLU A 155 -18.43 -4.63 -3.77
CA GLU A 155 -19.78 -4.65 -3.20
C GLU A 155 -19.90 -5.73 -2.11
N ARG A 156 -19.27 -6.89 -2.34
CA ARG A 156 -19.21 -8.00 -1.41
C ARG A 156 -17.97 -8.86 -1.61
N CYS A 157 -17.40 -9.35 -0.50
CA CYS A 157 -16.50 -10.50 -0.48
C CYS A 157 -17.29 -11.72 0.01
N GLU A 158 -17.23 -12.82 -0.75
CA GLU A 158 -18.02 -14.03 -0.50
C GLU A 158 -17.10 -15.21 -0.20
N ASP A 159 -17.66 -16.19 0.50
CA ASP A 159 -16.96 -17.42 0.89
C ASP A 159 -15.64 -17.10 1.62
N VAL A 160 -15.76 -16.25 2.64
CA VAL A 160 -14.61 -15.84 3.44
C VAL A 160 -14.49 -16.74 4.66
N THR A 161 -13.31 -17.32 4.85
CA THR A 161 -12.95 -18.08 6.05
C THR A 161 -11.76 -17.45 6.74
N LEU A 162 -11.88 -17.24 8.05
CA LEU A 162 -10.85 -16.65 8.91
C LEU A 162 -10.51 -17.62 10.02
N GLU A 163 -9.25 -18.02 10.11
CA GLU A 163 -8.73 -18.92 11.14
C GLU A 163 -7.56 -18.27 11.88
N GLY A 164 -7.37 -18.64 13.14
CA GLY A 164 -6.29 -18.14 13.97
C GLY A 164 -6.49 -16.71 14.50
N VAL A 165 -7.71 -16.20 14.46
CA VAL A 165 -8.11 -14.86 14.90
C VAL A 165 -9.10 -14.90 16.05
N ALA A 166 -9.29 -13.77 16.74
CA ALA A 166 -10.21 -13.63 17.88
C ALA A 166 -11.69 -13.80 17.45
N TYR A 167 -12.04 -13.30 16.27
CA TYR A 167 -13.38 -13.43 15.70
C TYR A 167 -13.30 -14.25 14.41
N PRO A 168 -13.30 -15.60 14.51
CA PRO A 168 -13.21 -16.48 13.35
C PRO A 168 -14.49 -16.42 12.51
N MET A 169 -14.35 -16.76 11.23
CA MET A 169 -15.46 -16.84 10.29
C MET A 169 -15.31 -18.10 9.44
N CYS A 170 -16.41 -18.75 9.12
CA CYS A 170 -16.43 -19.92 8.25
C CYS A 170 -17.46 -19.71 7.14
N HIS A 171 -17.00 -19.71 5.88
CA HIS A 171 -17.83 -19.47 4.68
C HIS A 171 -18.75 -18.26 4.78
N GLY A 172 -18.26 -17.18 5.43
CA GLY A 172 -19.02 -15.95 5.64
C GLY A 172 -18.86 -14.95 4.50
N SER A 173 -19.26 -13.71 4.77
CA SER A 173 -19.11 -12.63 3.79
C SER A 173 -18.89 -11.27 4.45
N PHE A 174 -18.17 -10.38 3.75
CA PHE A 174 -18.06 -8.96 4.06
C PHE A 174 -18.81 -8.13 3.03
N SER A 175 -19.61 -7.18 3.49
CA SER A 175 -20.28 -6.20 2.64
C SER A 175 -19.47 -4.92 2.57
N GLY A 176 -19.44 -4.26 1.42
CA GLY A 176 -18.85 -2.93 1.27
C GLY A 176 -19.59 -1.82 2.02
N SER A 177 -20.82 -2.10 2.51
CA SER A 177 -21.66 -1.13 3.24
C SER A 177 -21.70 -1.36 4.76
N PHE A 178 -21.05 -2.41 5.29
CA PHE A 178 -21.08 -2.73 6.72
C PHE A 178 -19.70 -3.13 7.25
N PRO A 179 -19.16 -2.43 8.26
CA PRO A 179 -17.79 -2.62 8.76
C PRO A 179 -17.67 -3.78 9.76
N LEU A 180 -18.03 -4.99 9.36
CA LEU A 180 -18.06 -6.18 10.22
C LEU A 180 -16.67 -6.56 10.77
N GLY A 181 -15.62 -6.35 9.98
CA GLY A 181 -14.28 -6.87 10.25
C GLY A 181 -13.33 -5.92 10.99
N VAL A 182 -13.83 -4.88 11.64
CA VAL A 182 -13.00 -3.91 12.38
C VAL A 182 -12.46 -4.52 13.66
N SER A 183 -11.18 -4.23 13.98
CA SER A 183 -10.52 -4.56 15.27
C SER A 183 -10.58 -6.04 15.64
N ASN A 184 -10.42 -6.94 14.66
CA ASN A 184 -10.07 -8.32 14.94
C ASN A 184 -8.61 -8.40 15.41
N GLU A 185 -8.18 -9.54 15.90
CA GLU A 185 -6.81 -9.79 16.37
C GLU A 185 -6.34 -11.16 15.93
N ILE A 186 -5.05 -11.31 15.62
CA ILE A 186 -4.45 -12.60 15.33
C ILE A 186 -3.99 -13.21 16.66
N LEU A 187 -4.62 -14.31 17.07
CA LEU A 187 -4.30 -15.01 18.32
C LEU A 187 -3.27 -16.12 18.12
N ALA A 188 -3.28 -16.78 16.96
CA ALA A 188 -2.30 -17.79 16.59
C ALA A 188 -0.96 -17.14 16.14
N GLU A 189 0.03 -17.94 15.79
CA GLU A 189 1.28 -17.43 15.18
C GLU A 189 0.99 -16.68 13.87
N LYS A 190 -0.03 -17.12 13.13
CA LYS A 190 -0.52 -16.49 11.91
C LYS A 190 -2.02 -16.73 11.73
N ALA A 191 -2.70 -15.80 11.09
CA ALA A 191 -4.04 -16.01 10.58
C ALA A 191 -3.99 -16.67 9.20
N ALA A 192 -4.93 -17.57 8.91
CA ALA A 192 -5.25 -17.98 7.55
C ALA A 192 -6.53 -17.28 7.10
N VAL A 193 -6.44 -16.58 5.98
CA VAL A 193 -7.57 -15.86 5.37
C VAL A 193 -7.83 -16.45 3.99
N THR A 194 -9.00 -17.04 3.82
CA THR A 194 -9.46 -17.55 2.53
C THR A 194 -10.57 -16.66 2.01
N VAL A 195 -10.49 -16.27 0.73
CA VAL A 195 -11.49 -15.45 0.02
C VAL A 195 -11.91 -16.21 -1.23
N GLY A 196 -13.20 -16.55 -1.35
CA GLY A 196 -13.72 -17.18 -2.56
C GLY A 196 -13.89 -16.17 -3.70
N LYS A 197 -14.47 -14.99 -3.40
CA LYS A 197 -14.73 -13.95 -4.39
C LYS A 197 -14.68 -12.57 -3.76
N GLY A 198 -14.21 -11.58 -4.51
CA GLY A 198 -14.18 -10.17 -4.12
C GLY A 198 -12.78 -9.67 -3.75
N ASP A 199 -12.72 -8.39 -3.42
CA ASP A 199 -11.52 -7.66 -3.05
C ASP A 199 -11.53 -7.36 -1.56
N LEU A 200 -10.78 -8.10 -0.78
CA LEU A 200 -10.68 -7.94 0.67
C LEU A 200 -9.47 -7.05 1.01
N LEU A 201 -9.74 -5.88 1.56
CA LEU A 201 -8.71 -5.01 2.14
C LEU A 201 -8.31 -5.57 3.51
N VAL A 202 -7.04 -5.79 3.69
CA VAL A 202 -6.44 -6.31 4.92
C VAL A 202 -5.61 -5.19 5.54
N ILE A 203 -5.93 -4.84 6.79
CA ILE A 203 -5.30 -3.74 7.51
C ILE A 203 -4.77 -4.24 8.84
N TYR A 204 -3.47 -4.13 9.05
CA TYR A 204 -2.91 -4.07 10.39
C TYR A 204 -2.87 -2.61 10.83
N ALA A 205 -3.36 -2.33 12.02
CA ALA A 205 -3.36 -0.99 12.57
C ALA A 205 -3.07 -1.03 14.08
N ARG A 206 -2.41 0.02 14.59
CA ARG A 206 -2.24 0.27 16.02
C ARG A 206 -2.57 1.71 16.38
N ASP A 207 -2.84 1.97 17.66
CA ASP A 207 -3.10 3.31 18.21
C ASP A 207 -1.90 4.26 18.11
#